data_d8334b25e9b699b490fc9f5d2193e811
#
_entry.id   d8334b25e9b699b490fc9f5d2193e811
#
_cell.length_a   1.000
_cell.length_b   1.000
_cell.length_c   1.000
_cell.angle_alpha   90.00
_cell.angle_beta   90.00
_cell.angle_gamma   90.00
#
_symmetry.space_group_name_H-M   'P 1'
#
loop_
_entity.id
_entity.type
_entity.pdbx_description
1 polymer ?
#
loop_
_entity_poly.entity_id
_entity_poly.type
_entity_poly.pdbx_seq_one_letter_code
_entity_poly.pdbx_strand_id
1 'polypeptide(L)'
;MKTIAVLGASANRRKFGNKCVRAYLHAGYQVFPVNPHESEVEGLPSFPTLAAVPAELDRISVYLPPPLTLELLADIARKGAGEVWFNPGAADARVLEEARRLGIHYRAGCSIVDVGVSPAQFP
;
A
#
# COMPACT_ATOMS: atom_id res chain seq x y z
N MET A 1 17.25 5.82 1.81
CA MET A 1 15.91 6.22 1.33
C MET A 1 14.88 5.22 1.79
N LYS A 2 13.82 5.69 2.40
CA LYS A 2 12.73 4.81 2.82
C LYS A 2 11.94 4.31 1.62
N THR A 3 11.41 3.11 1.73
CA THR A 3 10.69 2.42 0.67
C THR A 3 9.26 2.12 1.07
N ILE A 4 8.35 2.19 0.11
CA ILE A 4 6.95 1.84 0.29
C ILE A 4 6.40 1.13 -0.93
N ALA A 5 5.63 0.07 -0.71
CA ALA A 5 4.79 -0.51 -1.75
C ALA A 5 3.34 -0.05 -1.53
N VAL A 6 2.71 0.41 -2.60
CA VAL A 6 1.30 0.80 -2.57
C VAL A 6 0.49 -0.30 -3.26
N LEU A 7 -0.14 -1.12 -2.46
CA LEU A 7 -0.92 -2.27 -2.91
C LEU A 7 -2.33 -1.81 -3.27
N GLY A 8 -2.72 -1.94 -4.53
CA GLY A 8 -3.92 -1.32 -5.06
C GLY A 8 -3.67 0.06 -5.65
N ALA A 9 -2.43 0.35 -6.04
CA ALA A 9 -2.09 1.58 -6.75
C ALA A 9 -2.87 1.67 -8.07
N SER A 10 -3.19 2.88 -8.51
CA SER A 10 -4.00 3.10 -9.69
C SER A 10 -3.46 4.25 -10.51
N ALA A 11 -3.58 4.15 -11.83
CA ALA A 11 -3.29 5.27 -12.74
C ALA A 11 -4.37 6.35 -12.66
N ASN A 12 -5.56 6.03 -12.14
CA ASN A 12 -6.64 6.99 -11.95
C ASN A 12 -6.32 7.91 -10.78
N ARG A 13 -6.03 9.18 -11.09
CA ARG A 13 -5.58 10.17 -10.11
C ARG A 13 -6.63 10.54 -9.05
N ARG A 14 -7.89 10.19 -9.27
CA ARG A 14 -8.96 10.40 -8.28
C ARG A 14 -8.99 9.34 -7.19
N LYS A 15 -8.40 8.19 -7.45
CA LYS A 15 -8.36 7.10 -6.47
C LYS A 15 -7.30 7.34 -5.41
N PHE A 16 -7.58 6.91 -4.18
CA PHE A 16 -6.65 7.07 -3.07
C PHE A 16 -5.35 6.29 -3.28
N GLY A 17 -5.39 5.15 -3.95
CA GLY A 17 -4.18 4.40 -4.30
C GLY A 17 -3.22 5.20 -5.17
N ASN A 18 -3.74 6.07 -6.05
CA ASN A 18 -2.89 7.00 -6.81
C ASN A 18 -2.38 8.14 -5.92
N LYS A 19 -3.29 8.73 -5.13
CA LYS A 19 -2.92 9.85 -4.24
C LYS A 19 -1.82 9.44 -3.28
N CYS A 20 -1.83 8.21 -2.81
CA CYS A 20 -0.80 7.66 -1.94
C CYS A 20 0.55 7.60 -2.66
N VAL A 21 0.58 7.14 -3.90
CA VAL A 21 1.81 7.13 -4.71
C VAL A 21 2.40 8.54 -4.79
N ARG A 22 1.57 9.53 -5.14
CA ARG A 22 2.03 10.92 -5.25
C ARG A 22 2.47 11.50 -3.90
N ALA A 23 1.74 11.20 -2.84
CA ALA A 23 2.06 11.69 -1.50
C ALA A 23 3.41 11.17 -1.02
N TYR A 24 3.68 9.88 -1.21
CA TYR A 24 4.94 9.29 -0.78
C TYR A 24 6.12 9.70 -1.67
N LEU A 25 5.89 9.91 -2.97
CA LEU A 25 6.91 10.53 -3.82
C LEU A 25 7.27 11.93 -3.31
N HIS A 26 6.25 12.72 -2.96
CA HIS A 26 6.44 14.05 -2.39
C HIS A 26 7.24 13.99 -1.07
N ALA A 27 7.00 12.97 -0.27
CA ALA A 27 7.69 12.78 1.01
C ALA A 27 9.12 12.22 0.86
N GLY A 28 9.56 11.92 -0.36
CA GLY A 28 10.92 11.46 -0.61
C GLY A 28 11.12 9.96 -0.51
N TYR A 29 10.05 9.17 -0.48
CA TYR A 29 10.15 7.72 -0.49
C TYR A 29 10.45 7.19 -1.89
N GLN A 30 11.11 6.04 -1.95
CA GLN A 30 11.12 5.22 -3.15
C GLN A 30 9.80 4.43 -3.17
N VAL A 31 8.97 4.64 -4.18
CA VAL A 31 7.62 4.12 -4.25
C VAL A 31 7.51 3.00 -5.28
N PHE A 32 6.92 1.89 -4.86
CA PHE A 32 6.68 0.73 -5.71
C PHE A 32 5.16 0.52 -5.84
N PRO A 33 4.54 1.01 -6.94
CA PRO A 33 3.12 0.71 -7.18
C PRO A 33 2.94 -0.80 -7.43
N VAL A 34 1.90 -1.38 -6.87
CA VAL A 34 1.57 -2.79 -7.07
C VAL A 34 0.12 -2.92 -7.52
N ASN A 35 -0.08 -3.35 -8.76
CA ASN A 35 -1.40 -3.60 -9.34
C ASN A 35 -1.23 -4.47 -10.59
N PRO A 36 -1.87 -5.66 -10.66
CA PRO A 36 -1.73 -6.55 -11.82
C PRO A 36 -2.33 -5.99 -13.11
N HIS A 37 -3.18 -4.96 -13.02
CA HIS A 37 -3.87 -4.37 -14.16
C HIS A 37 -3.23 -3.07 -14.66
N GLU A 38 -2.16 -2.61 -14.03
CA GLU A 38 -1.46 -1.39 -14.42
C GLU A 38 -0.02 -1.73 -14.78
N SER A 39 0.47 -1.21 -15.91
CA SER A 39 1.88 -1.34 -16.27
C SER A 39 2.72 -0.22 -15.69
N GLU A 40 2.09 0.94 -15.47
CA GLU A 40 2.75 2.15 -14.99
C GLU A 40 1.78 3.00 -14.18
N VAL A 41 2.28 3.59 -13.09
CA VAL A 41 1.54 4.55 -12.27
C VAL A 41 2.45 5.73 -11.97
N GLU A 42 2.01 6.93 -12.36
CA GLU A 42 2.76 8.19 -12.15
C GLU A 42 4.21 8.11 -12.64
N GLY A 43 4.43 7.51 -13.79
CA GLY A 43 5.75 7.37 -14.38
C GLY A 43 6.61 6.27 -13.78
N LEU A 44 6.11 5.52 -12.80
CA LEU A 44 6.82 4.43 -12.17
C LEU A 44 6.34 3.08 -12.71
N PRO A 45 7.22 2.11 -12.88
CA PRO A 45 6.78 0.76 -13.25
C PRO A 45 5.90 0.19 -12.15
N SER A 46 4.77 -0.40 -12.53
CA SER A 46 3.88 -1.09 -11.62
C SER A 46 4.19 -2.58 -11.60
N PHE A 47 4.24 -3.16 -10.40
CA PHE A 47 4.54 -4.58 -10.24
C PHE A 47 3.23 -5.36 -10.11
N PRO A 48 3.14 -6.56 -10.71
CA PRO A 48 1.89 -7.34 -10.66
C PRO A 48 1.61 -7.90 -9.26
N THR A 49 2.65 -8.14 -8.46
CA THR A 49 2.55 -8.72 -7.12
C THR A 49 3.57 -8.09 -6.18
N LEU A 50 3.34 -8.21 -4.88
CA LEU A 50 4.33 -7.81 -3.88
C LEU A 50 5.64 -8.58 -4.02
N ALA A 51 5.55 -9.87 -4.34
CA ALA A 51 6.74 -10.70 -4.51
C ALA A 51 7.67 -10.19 -5.62
N ALA A 52 7.12 -9.53 -6.63
CA ALA A 52 7.88 -8.98 -7.75
C ALA A 52 8.64 -7.69 -7.40
N VAL A 53 8.31 -7.04 -6.29
CA VAL A 53 8.98 -5.80 -5.88
C VAL A 53 10.42 -6.10 -5.47
N PRO A 54 11.42 -5.51 -6.15
CA PRO A 54 12.83 -5.89 -5.96
C PRO A 54 13.50 -5.07 -4.84
N ALA A 55 12.85 -4.94 -3.69
CA ALA A 55 13.38 -4.15 -2.59
C ALA A 55 12.82 -4.63 -1.26
N GLU A 56 13.56 -4.40 -0.18
CA GLU A 56 13.01 -4.49 1.17
C GLU A 56 12.13 -3.28 1.41
N LEU A 57 11.04 -3.46 2.16
CA LEU A 57 10.03 -2.43 2.34
C LEU A 57 10.00 -1.93 3.78
N ASP A 58 10.01 -0.60 3.93
CA ASP A 58 9.73 0.03 5.21
C ASP A 58 8.24 0.05 5.49
N ARG A 59 7.42 0.24 4.44
CA ARG A 59 5.96 0.28 4.55
C ARG A 59 5.29 -0.46 3.40
N ILE A 60 4.13 -1.05 3.71
CA ILE A 60 3.16 -1.51 2.72
C ILE A 60 1.86 -0.78 3.02
N SER A 61 1.34 -0.05 2.05
CA SER A 61 0.08 0.70 2.18
C SER A 61 -0.99 0.05 1.32
N VAL A 62 -2.09 -0.38 1.93
CA VAL A 62 -3.12 -1.21 1.27
C VAL A 62 -4.36 -0.39 0.94
N TYR A 63 -4.74 -0.39 -0.33
CA TYR A 63 -5.94 0.24 -0.88
C TYR A 63 -6.74 -0.78 -1.70
N LEU A 64 -7.18 -1.84 -1.04
CA LEU A 64 -7.96 -2.92 -1.64
C LEU A 64 -9.24 -3.12 -0.83
N PRO A 65 -10.34 -3.62 -1.44
CA PRO A 65 -11.50 -4.00 -0.65
C PRO A 65 -11.16 -5.18 0.27
N PRO A 66 -11.81 -5.29 1.44
CA PRO A 66 -11.46 -6.29 2.44
C PRO A 66 -11.32 -7.73 1.96
N PRO A 67 -12.21 -8.26 1.09
CA PRO A 67 -12.04 -9.63 0.59
C PRO A 67 -10.72 -9.84 -0.13
N LEU A 68 -10.29 -8.87 -0.90
CA LEU A 68 -9.05 -8.95 -1.66
C LEU A 68 -7.84 -8.78 -0.73
N THR A 69 -7.92 -7.87 0.24
CA THR A 69 -6.90 -7.73 1.27
C THR A 69 -6.71 -9.05 2.00
N LEU A 70 -7.81 -9.72 2.37
CA LEU A 70 -7.74 -11.00 3.07
C LEU A 70 -6.99 -12.06 2.25
N GLU A 71 -7.26 -12.12 0.94
CA GLU A 71 -6.56 -13.06 0.05
C GLU A 71 -5.06 -12.81 -0.01
N LEU A 72 -4.63 -11.56 0.14
CA LEU A 72 -3.23 -11.19 -0.03
C LEU A 72 -2.43 -11.10 1.28
N LEU A 73 -3.07 -11.35 2.43
CA LEU A 73 -2.38 -11.25 3.72
C LEU A 73 -1.17 -12.17 3.84
N ALA A 74 -1.26 -13.40 3.31
CA ALA A 74 -0.12 -14.32 3.34
C ALA A 74 1.06 -13.76 2.54
N ASP A 75 0.79 -13.13 1.41
CA ASP A 75 1.82 -12.50 0.58
C ASP A 75 2.42 -11.29 1.29
N ILE A 76 1.58 -10.50 1.96
CA ILE A 76 2.03 -9.35 2.77
C ILE A 76 2.95 -9.83 3.89
N ALA A 77 2.55 -10.88 4.60
CA ALA A 77 3.35 -11.45 5.69
C ALA A 77 4.69 -12.00 5.18
N ARG A 78 4.66 -12.67 4.03
CA ARG A 78 5.86 -13.26 3.42
C ARG A 78 6.83 -12.20 2.94
N LYS A 79 6.32 -11.13 2.30
CA LYS A 79 7.15 -10.01 1.84
C LYS A 79 7.76 -9.28 3.03
N GLY A 80 6.94 -8.99 4.02
CA GLY A 80 7.35 -8.25 5.21
C GLY A 80 7.58 -6.77 4.96
N ALA A 81 7.34 -5.99 5.99
CA ALA A 81 7.64 -4.57 6.02
C ALA A 81 7.72 -4.13 7.48
N GLY A 82 8.37 -3.01 7.72
CA GLY A 82 8.40 -2.42 9.07
C GLY A 82 7.01 -2.08 9.57
N GLU A 83 6.17 -1.56 8.69
CA GLU A 83 4.76 -1.27 8.98
C GLU A 83 3.88 -1.64 7.80
N VAL A 84 2.68 -2.14 8.09
CA VAL A 84 1.64 -2.39 7.10
C VAL A 84 0.45 -1.50 7.45
N TRP A 85 0.00 -0.71 6.50
CA TRP A 85 -1.10 0.23 6.70
C TRP A 85 -2.33 -0.24 5.96
N PHE A 86 -3.37 -0.56 6.73
CA PHE A 86 -4.70 -0.81 6.16
C PHE A 86 -5.45 0.51 6.15
N ASN A 87 -5.51 1.15 5.00
CA ASN A 87 -6.19 2.44 4.85
C ASN A 87 -7.69 2.28 5.05
N PRO A 88 -8.44 3.38 5.34
CA PRO A 88 -9.88 3.28 5.56
C PRO A 88 -10.59 2.51 4.45
N GLY A 89 -11.36 1.49 4.82
CA GLY A 89 -12.07 0.64 3.87
C GLY A 89 -11.29 -0.58 3.37
N ALA A 90 -10.01 -0.72 3.71
CA ALA A 90 -9.20 -1.85 3.23
C ALA A 90 -9.28 -3.09 4.13
N ALA A 91 -9.71 -2.94 5.37
CA ALA A 91 -9.76 -4.04 6.32
C ALA A 91 -11.06 -4.03 7.12
N ASP A 92 -11.59 -5.23 7.33
CA ASP A 92 -12.67 -5.46 8.28
C ASP A 92 -12.14 -6.31 9.45
N ALA A 93 -13.03 -6.75 10.37
CA ALA A 93 -12.62 -7.53 11.53
C ALA A 93 -11.91 -8.84 11.15
N ARG A 94 -12.32 -9.49 10.07
CA ARG A 94 -11.69 -10.74 9.60
C ARG A 94 -10.26 -10.50 9.14
N VAL A 95 -10.05 -9.41 8.40
CA VAL A 95 -8.70 -9.03 7.93
C VAL A 95 -7.80 -8.78 9.12
N LEU A 96 -8.24 -7.99 10.09
CA LEU A 96 -7.42 -7.63 11.24
C LEU A 96 -7.10 -8.85 12.12
N GLU A 97 -8.06 -9.75 12.30
CA GLU A 97 -7.85 -10.98 13.05
C GLU A 97 -6.82 -11.88 12.37
N GLU A 98 -6.94 -12.09 11.06
CA GLU A 98 -6.00 -12.89 10.30
C GLU A 98 -4.61 -12.25 10.26
N ALA A 99 -4.54 -10.93 10.15
CA ALA A 99 -3.27 -10.20 10.18
C ALA A 99 -2.55 -10.42 11.52
N ARG A 100 -3.28 -10.39 12.63
CA ARG A 100 -2.69 -10.71 13.95
C ARG A 100 -2.19 -12.14 14.01
N ARG A 101 -2.97 -13.09 13.49
CA ARG A 101 -2.58 -14.50 13.47
C ARG A 101 -1.29 -14.71 12.68
N LEU A 102 -1.11 -13.97 11.60
CA LEU A 102 0.08 -14.04 10.76
C LEU A 102 1.26 -13.23 11.31
N GLY A 103 1.09 -12.53 12.42
CA GLY A 103 2.16 -11.73 13.01
C GLY A 103 2.47 -10.44 12.25
N ILE A 104 1.53 -9.94 11.44
CA ILE A 104 1.73 -8.71 10.69
C ILE A 104 1.67 -7.51 11.63
N HIS A 105 2.68 -6.66 11.54
CA HIS A 105 2.74 -5.38 12.25
C HIS A 105 1.92 -4.36 11.49
N TYR A 106 0.64 -4.21 11.86
CA TYR A 106 -0.25 -3.34 11.10
C TYR A 106 -0.74 -2.14 11.88
N ARG A 107 -1.12 -1.12 11.13
CA ARG A 107 -1.87 0.04 11.60
C ARG A 107 -3.12 0.20 10.73
N ALA A 108 -4.25 0.51 11.34
CA ALA A 108 -5.49 0.79 10.63
C ALA A 108 -5.69 2.31 10.61
N GLY A 109 -5.53 2.92 9.45
CA GLY A 109 -5.63 4.37 9.31
C GLY A 109 -5.10 4.86 7.98
N CYS A 110 -5.15 6.17 7.78
CA CYS A 110 -4.70 6.79 6.53
C CYS A 110 -3.19 7.00 6.52
N SER A 111 -2.49 6.25 5.68
CA SER A 111 -1.04 6.34 5.57
C SER A 111 -0.58 7.67 4.97
N ILE A 112 -1.42 8.33 4.17
CA ILE A 112 -1.12 9.65 3.61
C ILE A 112 -1.02 10.68 4.73
N VAL A 113 -1.98 10.66 5.64
CA VAL A 113 -1.97 11.57 6.81
C VAL A 113 -0.76 11.29 7.69
N ASP A 114 -0.42 10.01 7.87
CA ASP A 114 0.72 9.64 8.71
C ASP A 114 2.05 10.22 8.20
N VAL A 115 2.20 10.36 6.90
CA VAL A 115 3.44 10.92 6.33
C VAL A 115 3.47 12.44 6.35
N GLY A 116 2.44 13.08 6.91
CA GLY A 116 2.42 14.51 7.18
C GLY A 116 1.74 15.38 6.11
N VAL A 117 1.00 14.76 5.19
CA VAL A 117 0.26 15.49 4.15
C VAL A 117 -1.20 15.09 4.16
N SER A 118 -2.02 15.80 3.37
CA SER A 118 -3.44 15.49 3.24
C SER A 118 -3.74 14.96 1.83
N PRO A 119 -4.67 14.00 1.69
CA PRO A 119 -5.12 13.55 0.36
C PRO A 119 -5.63 14.71 -0.51
N ALA A 120 -6.18 15.77 0.10
CA ALA A 120 -6.67 16.94 -0.62
C ALA A 120 -5.56 17.71 -1.34
N GLN A 121 -4.30 17.55 -0.94
CA GLN A 121 -3.17 18.15 -1.62
C GLN A 121 -2.84 17.47 -2.96
N PHE A 122 -3.43 16.31 -3.20
CA PHE A 122 -3.21 15.51 -4.40
C PHE A 122 -4.55 15.25 -5.13
N PRO A 123 -5.15 16.30 -5.68
CA PRO A 123 -6.47 16.19 -6.32
C PRO A 123 -6.47 15.31 -7.57
#